data_374b45ad67309896eb5aae922f5003fe
#
_entry.id   374b45ad67309896eb5aae922f5003fe
#
_cell.length_a   1.000
_cell.length_b   1.000
_cell.length_c   1.000
_cell.angle_alpha   90.00
_cell.angle_beta   90.00
_cell.angle_gamma   90.00
#
_symmetry.space_group_name_H-M   'P 1'
#
loop_
_entity.id
_entity.type
_entity.pdbx_description
1 polymer ?
#
loop_
_entity_poly.entity_id
_entity_poly.type
_entity_poly.pdbx_seq_one_letter_code
_entity_poly.pdbx_strand_id
1 'polypeptide(L)'
;NLILLMIFCAAWVFVPAFGQVFFWLDGACNYGWGCVIGFAFLAPYIRLLDRDAKKKPLFWILWMLAGFYTGAYLENMAAGAIFLSALLLFGRRVLCRKKNGVLPWLPVLASVGGFIFMMTRPAESMKSGAESSLASLGTGLVAALEKYRSLAVLLVVFAVSLVAALWYRVRREKIYLAAALVLGSLCANFALSVASYYPERCLAFPAVLLIAADAVLLSELFSGKA
;
A
#
# COMPACT_ATOMS: atom_id res chain seq x y z
N ASN A 1 -20.43 -12.10 -0.96
CA ASN A 1 -20.13 -11.71 0.45
C ASN A 1 -19.07 -12.58 1.13
N LEU A 2 -18.77 -13.80 0.60
CA LEU A 2 -17.72 -14.67 1.15
C LEU A 2 -16.35 -14.00 1.16
N ILE A 3 -15.98 -13.30 0.07
CA ILE A 3 -14.68 -12.60 -0.05
C ILE A 3 -14.54 -11.50 1.01
N LEU A 4 -15.60 -10.74 1.29
CA LEU A 4 -15.56 -9.74 2.36
C LEU A 4 -15.34 -10.37 3.73
N LEU A 5 -15.97 -11.51 4.00
CA LEU A 5 -15.74 -12.26 5.23
C LEU A 5 -14.29 -12.76 5.31
N MET A 6 -13.75 -13.29 4.20
CA MET A 6 -12.35 -13.73 4.15
C MET A 6 -11.38 -12.57 4.40
N ILE A 7 -11.62 -11.38 3.80
CA ILE A 7 -10.82 -10.18 4.03
C ILE A 7 -10.87 -9.78 5.51
N PHE A 8 -12.05 -9.77 6.11
CA PHE A 8 -12.21 -9.44 7.53
C PHE A 8 -11.47 -10.43 8.43
N CYS A 9 -11.65 -11.73 8.21
CA CYS A 9 -10.94 -12.78 8.97
C CYS A 9 -9.42 -12.68 8.77
N ALA A 10 -8.98 -12.44 7.55
CA ALA A 10 -7.56 -12.25 7.25
C ALA A 10 -7.00 -11.00 7.96
N ALA A 11 -7.74 -9.88 7.97
CA ALA A 11 -7.34 -8.69 8.69
C ALA A 11 -7.25 -8.93 10.20
N TRP A 12 -8.23 -9.63 10.77
CA TRP A 12 -8.25 -9.99 12.20
C TRP A 12 -7.04 -10.85 12.61
N VAL A 13 -6.66 -11.80 11.76
CA VAL A 13 -5.60 -12.79 12.09
C VAL A 13 -4.21 -12.25 11.75
N PHE A 14 -4.06 -11.57 10.60
CA PHE A 14 -2.76 -11.25 10.03
C PHE A 14 -2.33 -9.79 10.17
N VAL A 15 -3.23 -8.86 10.52
CA VAL A 15 -2.77 -7.50 10.84
C VAL A 15 -2.11 -7.52 12.22
N PRO A 16 -0.78 -7.27 12.31
CA PRO A 16 -0.09 -7.30 13.58
C PRO A 16 -0.65 -6.28 14.56
N ALA A 17 -0.79 -6.67 15.82
CA ALA A 17 -1.37 -5.85 16.87
C ALA A 17 -2.78 -5.30 16.52
N PHE A 18 -3.64 -6.10 15.89
CA PHE A 18 -4.96 -5.72 15.40
C PHE A 18 -5.77 -4.87 16.39
N GLY A 19 -5.82 -5.28 17.65
CA GLY A 19 -6.50 -4.53 18.72
C GLY A 19 -5.95 -3.12 18.92
N GLN A 20 -4.63 -2.95 18.81
CA GLN A 20 -4.00 -1.63 18.89
C GLN A 20 -4.23 -0.79 17.63
N VAL A 21 -4.35 -1.42 16.47
CA VAL A 21 -4.58 -0.74 15.19
C VAL A 21 -6.02 -0.24 15.07
N PHE A 22 -7.01 -1.01 15.52
CA PHE A 22 -8.41 -0.71 15.25
C PHE A 22 -9.25 -0.33 16.48
N PHE A 23 -8.88 -0.77 17.69
CA PHE A 23 -9.69 -0.53 18.91
C PHE A 23 -9.06 0.44 19.90
N TRP A 24 -7.74 0.63 19.89
CA TRP A 24 -7.10 1.65 20.69
C TRP A 24 -7.17 2.99 19.95
N LEU A 25 -7.75 4.02 20.56
CA LEU A 25 -8.09 5.29 19.90
C LEU A 25 -6.89 5.92 19.18
N ASP A 26 -5.75 6.05 19.86
CA ASP A 26 -4.54 6.63 19.27
C ASP A 26 -3.98 5.76 18.13
N GLY A 27 -3.98 4.43 18.31
CA GLY A 27 -3.59 3.49 17.28
C GLY A 27 -4.53 3.50 16.08
N ALA A 28 -5.84 3.56 16.31
CA ALA A 28 -6.82 3.67 15.23
C ALA A 28 -6.65 4.97 14.45
N CYS A 29 -6.42 6.10 15.14
CA CYS A 29 -6.15 7.38 14.49
C CYS A 29 -4.85 7.35 13.67
N ASN A 30 -3.80 6.68 14.15
CA ASN A 30 -2.50 6.66 13.47
C ASN A 30 -2.38 5.58 12.39
N TYR A 31 -2.96 4.39 12.56
CA TYR A 31 -2.77 3.25 11.67
C TYR A 31 -4.05 2.82 10.97
N GLY A 32 -5.15 2.67 11.70
CA GLY A 32 -6.44 2.23 11.15
C GLY A 32 -6.99 3.20 10.11
N TRP A 33 -7.16 4.46 10.48
CA TRP A 33 -7.59 5.51 9.55
C TRP A 33 -6.58 5.75 8.44
N GLY A 34 -5.27 5.59 8.73
CA GLY A 34 -4.23 5.63 7.72
C GLY A 34 -4.47 4.62 6.60
N CYS A 35 -4.81 3.36 6.94
CA CYS A 35 -5.16 2.36 5.93
C CYS A 35 -6.36 2.80 5.09
N VAL A 36 -7.43 3.33 5.71
CA VAL A 36 -8.64 3.79 4.99
C VAL A 36 -8.29 4.91 4.01
N ILE A 37 -7.53 5.91 4.46
CA ILE A 37 -7.13 7.08 3.65
C ILE A 37 -6.20 6.64 2.53
N GLY A 38 -5.21 5.79 2.81
CA GLY A 38 -4.31 5.24 1.80
C GLY A 38 -5.06 4.48 0.71
N PHE A 39 -6.03 3.63 1.07
CA PHE A 39 -6.87 2.95 0.08
C PHE A 39 -7.82 3.89 -0.66
N ALA A 40 -8.39 4.89 -0.01
CA ALA A 40 -9.20 5.91 -0.66
C ALA A 40 -8.39 6.69 -1.72
N PHE A 41 -7.12 7.00 -1.42
CA PHE A 41 -6.19 7.59 -2.39
C PHE A 41 -5.83 6.64 -3.54
N LEU A 42 -5.62 5.36 -3.26
CA LEU A 42 -5.22 4.34 -4.25
C LEU A 42 -6.39 3.86 -5.13
N ALA A 43 -7.62 3.86 -4.62
CA ALA A 43 -8.79 3.32 -5.32
C ALA A 43 -9.03 3.90 -6.73
N PRO A 44 -8.85 5.22 -6.99
CA PRO A 44 -8.95 5.74 -8.34
C PRO A 44 -7.89 5.20 -9.29
N TYR A 45 -6.65 4.97 -8.84
CA TYR A 45 -5.58 4.39 -9.67
C TYR A 45 -5.89 2.95 -10.04
N ILE A 46 -6.40 2.16 -9.09
CA ILE A 46 -6.84 0.78 -9.33
C ILE A 46 -7.94 0.76 -10.39
N ARG A 47 -8.92 1.65 -10.28
CA ARG A 47 -10.01 1.77 -11.27
C ARG A 47 -9.52 2.23 -12.65
N LEU A 48 -8.45 3.02 -12.71
CA LEU A 48 -7.87 3.48 -13.97
C LEU A 48 -7.22 2.35 -14.79
N LEU A 49 -6.88 1.20 -14.19
CA LEU A 49 -6.44 0.02 -14.94
C LEU A 49 -7.57 -0.54 -15.81
N ASP A 50 -8.79 -0.58 -15.29
CA ASP A 50 -9.93 -1.17 -15.99
C ASP A 50 -10.67 -0.15 -16.87
N ARG A 51 -10.85 1.08 -16.42
CA ARG A 51 -11.74 2.08 -17.05
C ARG A 51 -11.12 3.45 -17.18
N ASP A 52 -11.37 4.10 -18.32
CA ASP A 52 -11.09 5.54 -18.46
C ASP A 52 -12.20 6.33 -17.77
N ALA A 53 -11.82 7.18 -16.83
CA ALA A 53 -12.77 7.98 -16.08
C ALA A 53 -12.68 9.46 -16.51
N LYS A 54 -13.71 9.94 -17.21
CA LYS A 54 -13.98 11.38 -17.27
C LYS A 54 -14.43 11.81 -15.87
N LYS A 55 -13.61 12.61 -15.18
CA LYS A 55 -13.88 13.07 -13.82
C LYS A 55 -14.13 14.57 -13.81
N LYS A 56 -15.06 14.99 -12.95
CA LYS A 56 -15.34 16.42 -12.69
C LYS A 56 -14.14 17.10 -12.01
N PRO A 57 -13.93 18.41 -12.18
CA PRO A 57 -12.82 19.15 -11.54
C PRO A 57 -12.74 18.95 -10.03
N LEU A 58 -13.88 18.97 -9.34
CA LEU A 58 -13.97 18.73 -7.89
C LEU A 58 -13.35 17.39 -7.48
N PHE A 59 -13.51 16.34 -8.30
CA PHE A 59 -12.90 15.04 -8.01
C PHE A 59 -11.37 15.13 -7.97
N TRP A 60 -10.75 15.87 -8.90
CA TRP A 60 -9.31 16.03 -8.96
C TRP A 60 -8.77 16.80 -7.74
N ILE A 61 -9.50 17.84 -7.30
CA ILE A 61 -9.15 18.60 -6.09
C ILE A 61 -9.19 17.68 -4.88
N LEU A 62 -10.29 16.95 -4.68
CA LEU A 62 -10.42 16.02 -3.55
C LEU A 62 -9.37 14.92 -3.58
N TRP A 63 -9.03 14.43 -4.76
CA TRP A 63 -8.01 13.40 -4.91
C TRP A 63 -6.59 13.92 -4.63
N MET A 64 -6.28 15.16 -5.03
CA MET A 64 -5.03 15.83 -4.65
C MET A 64 -4.93 16.04 -3.13
N LEU A 65 -6.03 16.46 -2.49
CA LEU A 65 -6.07 16.59 -1.02
C LEU A 65 -5.86 15.24 -0.33
N ALA A 66 -6.52 14.18 -0.81
CA ALA A 66 -6.30 12.83 -0.30
C ALA A 66 -4.85 12.38 -0.50
N GLY A 67 -4.23 12.71 -1.65
CA GLY A 67 -2.83 12.44 -1.93
C GLY A 67 -1.92 13.17 -0.94
N PHE A 68 -2.07 14.47 -0.78
CA PHE A 68 -1.28 15.26 0.18
C PHE A 68 -1.40 14.71 1.59
N TYR A 69 -2.64 14.40 2.03
CA TYR A 69 -2.88 13.85 3.36
C TYR A 69 -2.22 12.47 3.53
N THR A 70 -2.33 11.59 2.52
CA THR A 70 -1.68 10.27 2.52
C THR A 70 -0.16 10.41 2.65
N GLY A 71 0.43 11.36 1.93
CA GLY A 71 1.87 11.64 2.01
C GLY A 71 2.32 12.20 3.36
N ALA A 72 1.46 13.02 4.00
CA ALA A 72 1.77 13.68 5.28
C ALA A 72 1.40 12.83 6.51
N TYR A 73 0.93 11.60 6.33
CA TYR A 73 0.37 10.78 7.43
C TYR A 73 1.44 9.98 8.19
N LEU A 74 2.02 8.97 7.54
CA LEU A 74 3.07 8.11 8.08
C LEU A 74 4.10 7.80 6.98
N GLU A 75 5.38 7.71 7.34
CA GLU A 75 6.49 7.53 6.39
C GLU A 75 6.31 6.28 5.53
N ASN A 76 6.01 5.16 6.16
CA ASN A 76 5.84 3.87 5.48
C ASN A 76 4.61 3.84 4.59
N MET A 77 3.51 4.44 5.03
CA MET A 77 2.29 4.55 4.23
C MET A 77 2.52 5.47 3.01
N ALA A 78 3.16 6.61 3.22
CA ALA A 78 3.51 7.55 2.16
C ALA A 78 4.39 6.88 1.09
N ALA A 79 5.49 6.23 1.51
CA ALA A 79 6.39 5.54 0.60
C ALA A 79 5.67 4.45 -0.20
N GLY A 80 4.90 3.57 0.46
CA GLY A 80 4.15 2.52 -0.19
C GLY A 80 3.08 3.05 -1.15
N ALA A 81 2.33 4.08 -0.76
CA ALA A 81 1.26 4.67 -1.56
C ALA A 81 1.79 5.44 -2.79
N ILE A 82 2.87 6.24 -2.63
CA ILE A 82 3.53 6.94 -3.72
C ILE A 82 4.07 5.93 -4.74
N PHE A 83 4.83 4.94 -4.26
CA PHE A 83 5.40 3.89 -5.11
C PHE A 83 4.30 3.13 -5.86
N LEU A 84 3.27 2.68 -5.15
CA LEU A 84 2.17 1.91 -5.74
C LEU A 84 1.37 2.72 -6.76
N SER A 85 1.08 4.00 -6.48
CA SER A 85 0.36 4.86 -7.43
C SER A 85 1.15 5.09 -8.72
N ALA A 86 2.47 5.31 -8.63
CA ALA A 86 3.37 5.41 -9.78
C ALA A 86 3.42 4.11 -10.57
N LEU A 87 3.52 2.96 -9.87
CA LEU A 87 3.55 1.62 -10.48
C LEU A 87 2.24 1.33 -11.22
N LEU A 88 1.07 1.68 -10.63
CA LEU A 88 -0.23 1.50 -11.28
C LEU A 88 -0.37 2.37 -12.54
N LEU A 89 0.13 3.61 -12.53
CA LEU A 89 0.17 4.45 -13.73
C LEU A 89 1.10 3.88 -14.81
N PHE A 90 2.25 3.33 -14.40
CA PHE A 90 3.16 2.64 -15.32
C PHE A 90 2.49 1.42 -15.95
N GLY A 91 1.88 0.55 -15.14
CA GLY A 91 1.15 -0.63 -15.61
C GLY A 91 0.02 -0.27 -16.59
N ARG A 92 -0.72 0.80 -16.31
CA ARG A 92 -1.73 1.29 -17.25
C ARG A 92 -1.14 1.62 -18.63
N ARG A 93 0.04 2.24 -18.66
CA ARG A 93 0.70 2.59 -19.91
C ARG A 93 1.20 1.35 -20.67
N VAL A 94 1.79 0.39 -19.95
CA VAL A 94 2.46 -0.78 -20.55
C VAL A 94 1.46 -1.88 -20.88
N LEU A 95 0.61 -2.27 -19.93
CA LEU A 95 -0.32 -3.39 -20.09
C LEU A 95 -1.59 -3.00 -20.83
N CYS A 96 -2.21 -1.88 -20.44
CA CYS A 96 -3.45 -1.42 -21.06
C CYS A 96 -3.19 -0.60 -22.32
N ARG A 97 -1.92 -0.27 -22.64
CA ARG A 97 -1.50 0.60 -23.77
C ARG A 97 -2.24 1.95 -23.81
N LYS A 98 -2.69 2.42 -22.65
CA LYS A 98 -3.42 3.68 -22.49
C LYS A 98 -2.47 4.80 -22.10
N LYS A 99 -2.57 5.95 -22.80
CA LYS A 99 -1.79 7.14 -22.44
C LYS A 99 -2.30 7.70 -21.11
N ASN A 100 -1.38 7.94 -20.18
CA ASN A 100 -1.68 8.71 -18.97
C ASN A 100 -1.63 10.19 -19.33
N GLY A 101 -2.74 10.92 -19.13
CA GLY A 101 -2.69 12.38 -19.12
C GLY A 101 -1.88 12.90 -17.93
N VAL A 102 -1.68 14.21 -17.87
CA VAL A 102 -0.97 14.86 -16.74
C VAL A 102 -1.78 14.77 -15.43
N LEU A 103 -3.11 14.84 -15.51
CA LEU A 103 -4.01 14.90 -14.36
C LEU A 103 -3.81 13.78 -13.33
N PRO A 104 -3.66 12.48 -13.69
CA PRO A 104 -3.43 11.41 -12.70
C PRO A 104 -2.10 11.51 -11.95
N TRP A 105 -1.13 12.29 -12.46
CA TRP A 105 0.14 12.52 -11.75
C TRP A 105 0.05 13.59 -10.68
N LEU A 106 -0.92 14.52 -10.76
CA LEU A 106 -1.08 15.60 -9.78
C LEU A 106 -1.31 15.08 -8.36
N PRO A 107 -2.19 14.09 -8.09
CA PRO A 107 -2.33 13.53 -6.75
C PRO A 107 -1.07 12.79 -6.26
N VAL A 108 -0.26 12.19 -7.17
CA VAL A 108 1.04 11.59 -6.80
C VAL A 108 2.00 12.70 -6.35
N LEU A 109 2.11 13.80 -7.12
CA LEU A 109 2.94 14.93 -6.74
C LEU A 109 2.47 15.59 -5.44
N ALA A 110 1.15 15.68 -5.22
CA ALA A 110 0.59 16.14 -3.95
C ALA A 110 0.99 15.23 -2.79
N SER A 111 1.03 13.91 -3.00
CA SER A 111 1.47 12.94 -1.99
C SER A 111 2.98 13.08 -1.69
N VAL A 112 3.80 13.30 -2.70
CA VAL A 112 5.23 13.63 -2.50
C VAL A 112 5.38 14.94 -1.73
N GLY A 113 4.59 15.97 -2.05
CA GLY A 113 4.58 17.22 -1.30
C GLY A 113 4.18 17.04 0.17
N GLY A 114 3.18 16.20 0.44
CA GLY A 114 2.79 15.81 1.80
C GLY A 114 3.90 15.08 2.55
N PHE A 115 4.60 14.17 1.89
CA PHE A 115 5.74 13.46 2.46
C PHE A 115 6.89 14.42 2.81
N ILE A 116 7.25 15.33 1.91
CA ILE A 116 8.26 16.36 2.17
C ILE A 116 7.83 17.24 3.36
N PHE A 117 6.56 17.68 3.37
CA PHE A 117 6.01 18.47 4.47
C PHE A 117 6.12 17.74 5.81
N MET A 118 5.84 16.42 5.86
CA MET A 118 6.00 15.60 7.06
C MET A 118 7.46 15.55 7.51
N MET A 119 8.40 15.34 6.59
CA MET A 119 9.84 15.25 6.89
C MET A 119 10.44 16.58 7.40
N THR A 120 9.83 17.72 7.10
CA THR A 120 10.28 19.03 7.59
C THR A 120 9.80 19.37 8.99
N ARG A 121 8.98 18.52 9.63
CA ARG A 121 8.50 18.78 11.00
C ARG A 121 9.65 18.66 12.02
N PRO A 122 9.74 19.56 13.01
CA PRO A 122 10.82 19.56 14.00
C PRO A 122 10.95 18.23 14.77
N ALA A 123 9.83 17.57 15.08
CA ALA A 123 9.82 16.28 15.77
C ALA A 123 10.49 15.16 14.97
N GLU A 124 10.40 15.19 13.65
CA GLU A 124 11.04 14.21 12.77
C GLU A 124 12.53 14.54 12.57
N SER A 125 12.91 15.82 12.51
CA SER A 125 14.30 16.24 12.42
C SER A 125 15.11 15.84 13.68
N MET A 126 14.45 15.76 14.83
CA MET A 126 15.10 15.27 16.07
C MET A 126 15.31 13.74 16.05
N LYS A 127 14.48 12.97 15.34
CA LYS A 127 14.67 11.52 15.18
C LYS A 127 15.76 11.19 14.15
N SER A 128 15.95 12.04 13.16
CA SER A 128 16.97 11.86 12.11
C SER A 128 18.40 12.15 12.55
N GLY A 129 18.61 12.62 13.76
CA GLY A 129 19.93 12.84 14.36
C GLY A 129 20.69 11.56 14.75
N ALA A 130 20.11 10.38 14.57
CA ALA A 130 20.83 9.12 14.61
C ALA A 130 21.70 9.03 13.36
N GLU A 131 23.03 8.94 13.53
CA GLU A 131 24.01 8.81 12.46
C GLU A 131 23.55 7.79 11.41
N SER A 132 23.19 8.27 10.22
CA SER A 132 22.83 7.45 9.07
C SER A 132 24.11 6.84 8.47
N SER A 133 24.66 5.88 9.17
CA SER A 133 25.76 5.04 8.67
C SER A 133 25.16 3.98 7.72
N LEU A 134 25.90 3.61 6.67
CA LEU A 134 25.55 2.46 5.81
C LEU A 134 25.33 1.18 6.64
N ALA A 135 26.04 1.04 7.77
CA ALA A 135 25.87 -0.07 8.70
C ALA A 135 24.50 -0.01 9.40
N SER A 136 23.99 1.17 9.77
CA SER A 136 22.66 1.31 10.39
C SER A 136 21.54 1.02 9.40
N LEU A 137 21.71 1.34 8.13
CA LEU A 137 20.77 0.94 7.07
C LEU A 137 20.73 -0.58 6.89
N GLY A 138 21.88 -1.25 6.93
CA GLY A 138 21.96 -2.72 6.84
C GLY A 138 21.21 -3.41 7.98
N THR A 139 21.45 -2.98 9.22
CA THR A 139 20.76 -3.53 10.39
C THR A 139 19.26 -3.22 10.37
N GLY A 140 18.87 -2.02 9.93
CA GLY A 140 17.47 -1.64 9.75
C GLY A 140 16.74 -2.49 8.70
N LEU A 141 17.40 -2.83 7.58
CA LEU A 141 16.85 -3.72 6.55
C LEU A 141 16.64 -5.13 7.10
N VAL A 142 17.60 -5.68 7.84
CA VAL A 142 17.44 -7.00 8.48
C VAL A 142 16.28 -6.98 9.47
N ALA A 143 16.18 -5.98 10.33
CA ALA A 143 15.09 -5.84 11.28
C ALA A 143 13.72 -5.70 10.57
N ALA A 144 13.66 -4.96 9.45
CA ALA A 144 12.45 -4.85 8.64
C ALA A 144 12.05 -6.19 8.03
N LEU A 145 12.98 -6.99 7.56
CA LEU A 145 12.74 -8.34 7.02
C LEU A 145 12.26 -9.30 8.12
N GLU A 146 12.89 -9.28 9.29
CA GLU A 146 12.48 -10.12 10.43
C GLU A 146 11.04 -9.84 10.85
N LYS A 147 10.67 -8.59 10.96
CA LYS A 147 9.28 -8.23 11.29
C LYS A 147 8.31 -8.59 10.16
N TYR A 148 8.70 -8.39 8.90
CA TYR A 148 7.89 -8.78 7.75
C TYR A 148 7.63 -10.28 7.69
N ARG A 149 8.47 -11.10 8.32
CA ARG A 149 8.29 -12.55 8.46
C ARG A 149 6.95 -12.91 9.11
N SER A 150 6.39 -12.06 9.97
CA SER A 150 5.04 -12.26 10.53
C SER A 150 3.95 -12.31 9.46
N LEU A 151 4.20 -11.74 8.27
CA LEU A 151 3.29 -11.74 7.13
C LEU A 151 3.58 -12.88 6.12
N ALA A 152 4.51 -13.79 6.45
CA ALA A 152 4.95 -14.85 5.51
C ALA A 152 3.80 -15.74 5.05
N VAL A 153 2.80 -16.00 5.90
CA VAL A 153 1.62 -16.79 5.52
C VAL A 153 0.86 -16.13 4.37
N LEU A 154 0.66 -14.80 4.41
CA LEU A 154 0.02 -14.07 3.32
C LEU A 154 0.85 -14.17 2.03
N LEU A 155 2.18 -14.10 2.11
CA LEU A 155 3.05 -14.29 0.94
C LEU A 155 2.95 -15.69 0.35
N VAL A 156 2.81 -16.71 1.19
CA VAL A 156 2.58 -18.10 0.72
C VAL A 156 1.22 -18.21 0.04
N VAL A 157 0.16 -17.66 0.65
CA VAL A 157 -1.18 -17.61 0.03
C VAL A 157 -1.13 -16.87 -1.30
N PHE A 158 -0.44 -15.75 -1.36
CA PHE A 158 -0.23 -15.00 -2.60
C PHE A 158 0.47 -15.85 -3.66
N ALA A 159 1.56 -16.52 -3.31
CA ALA A 159 2.33 -17.35 -4.26
C ALA A 159 1.47 -18.49 -4.84
N VAL A 160 0.72 -19.19 -3.98
CA VAL A 160 -0.20 -20.26 -4.42
C VAL A 160 -1.31 -19.69 -5.30
N SER A 161 -1.93 -18.57 -4.90
CA SER A 161 -2.98 -17.90 -5.67
C SER A 161 -2.46 -17.39 -7.00
N LEU A 162 -1.22 -16.90 -7.06
CA LEU A 162 -0.56 -16.44 -8.29
C LEU A 162 -0.33 -17.60 -9.26
N VAL A 163 0.19 -18.73 -8.77
CA VAL A 163 0.37 -19.94 -9.59
C VAL A 163 -0.97 -20.41 -10.16
N ALA A 164 -2.01 -20.46 -9.31
CA ALA A 164 -3.36 -20.80 -9.76
C ALA A 164 -3.88 -19.77 -10.79
N ALA A 165 -3.71 -18.48 -10.56
CA ALA A 165 -4.14 -17.41 -11.47
C ALA A 165 -3.45 -17.51 -12.85
N LEU A 166 -2.16 -17.87 -12.88
CA LEU A 166 -1.42 -18.12 -14.12
C LEU A 166 -1.93 -19.38 -14.83
N TRP A 167 -2.20 -20.44 -14.09
CA TRP A 167 -2.73 -21.70 -14.62
C TRP A 167 -4.12 -21.52 -15.26
N TYR A 168 -5.01 -20.85 -14.54
CA TYR A 168 -6.36 -20.56 -15.01
C TYR A 168 -6.46 -19.33 -15.93
N ARG A 169 -5.31 -18.75 -16.36
CA ARG A 169 -5.22 -17.63 -17.29
C ARG A 169 -6.03 -16.40 -16.87
N VAL A 170 -6.04 -16.08 -15.58
CA VAL A 170 -6.66 -14.86 -15.07
C VAL A 170 -6.13 -13.63 -15.82
N ARG A 171 -6.95 -12.61 -15.96
CA ARG A 171 -6.64 -11.37 -16.68
C ARG A 171 -5.33 -10.76 -16.20
N ARG A 172 -4.45 -10.40 -17.15
CA ARG A 172 -3.09 -9.87 -16.86
C ARG A 172 -3.13 -8.61 -15.98
N GLU A 173 -4.16 -7.77 -16.13
CA GLU A 173 -4.33 -6.55 -15.33
C GLU A 173 -4.56 -6.88 -13.85
N LYS A 174 -5.24 -7.98 -13.55
CA LYS A 174 -5.49 -8.42 -12.17
C LYS A 174 -4.24 -9.03 -11.53
N ILE A 175 -3.52 -9.85 -12.29
CA ILE A 175 -2.21 -10.38 -11.85
C ILE A 175 -1.24 -9.23 -11.58
N TYR A 176 -1.19 -8.26 -12.50
CA TYR A 176 -0.36 -7.06 -12.29
C TYR A 176 -0.76 -6.26 -11.06
N LEU A 177 -2.07 -6.03 -10.86
CA LEU A 177 -2.57 -5.31 -9.69
C LEU A 177 -2.15 -6.02 -8.40
N ALA A 178 -2.34 -7.32 -8.33
CA ALA A 178 -1.97 -8.10 -7.16
C ALA A 178 -0.45 -8.06 -6.89
N ALA A 179 0.38 -8.23 -7.94
CA ALA A 179 1.83 -8.11 -7.83
C ALA A 179 2.25 -6.68 -7.41
N ALA A 180 1.61 -5.64 -7.96
CA ALA A 180 1.87 -4.26 -7.58
C ALA A 180 1.55 -3.99 -6.10
N LEU A 181 0.46 -4.56 -5.58
CA LEU A 181 0.08 -4.45 -4.16
C LEU A 181 1.14 -5.11 -3.25
N VAL A 182 1.67 -6.28 -3.63
CA VAL A 182 2.78 -6.93 -2.91
C VAL A 182 4.04 -6.06 -2.93
N LEU A 183 4.41 -5.49 -4.08
CA LEU A 183 5.55 -4.60 -4.19
C LEU A 183 5.35 -3.31 -3.38
N GLY A 184 4.13 -2.78 -3.36
CA GLY A 184 3.76 -1.65 -2.50
C GLY A 184 3.88 -1.97 -1.01
N SER A 185 3.48 -3.18 -0.60
CA SER A 185 3.65 -3.69 0.76
C SER A 185 5.13 -3.77 1.15
N LEU A 186 5.96 -4.34 0.28
CA LEU A 186 7.41 -4.41 0.48
C LEU A 186 8.04 -3.02 0.58
N CYS A 187 7.67 -2.10 -0.31
CA CYS A 187 8.17 -0.72 -0.28
C CYS A 187 7.79 -0.02 1.04
N ALA A 188 6.54 -0.16 1.49
CA ALA A 188 6.08 0.38 2.76
C ALA A 188 6.84 -0.22 3.96
N ASN A 189 7.14 -1.53 3.93
CA ASN A 189 7.93 -2.15 4.99
C ASN A 189 9.39 -1.68 4.97
N PHE A 190 10.03 -1.62 3.80
CA PHE A 190 11.41 -1.18 3.70
C PHE A 190 11.61 0.30 4.04
N ALA A 191 10.60 1.15 3.88
CA ALA A 191 10.65 2.52 4.37
C ALA A 191 10.88 2.61 5.89
N LEU A 192 10.49 1.57 6.65
CA LEU A 192 10.71 1.48 8.10
C LEU A 192 12.17 1.14 8.46
N SER A 193 13.00 0.71 7.52
CA SER A 193 14.40 0.38 7.78
C SER A 193 15.24 1.58 8.25
N VAL A 194 14.79 2.79 7.95
CA VAL A 194 15.44 4.04 8.37
C VAL A 194 14.98 4.45 9.78
N ALA A 195 13.88 3.89 10.30
CA ALA A 195 13.37 4.20 11.62
C ALA A 195 14.19 3.48 12.69
N SER A 196 14.64 4.21 13.72
CA SER A 196 15.38 3.64 14.86
C SER A 196 14.52 2.69 15.70
N TYR A 197 13.21 2.91 15.72
CA TYR A 197 12.24 2.07 16.41
C TYR A 197 10.90 2.12 15.69
N TYR A 198 10.31 0.96 15.43
CA TYR A 198 8.94 0.87 14.96
C TYR A 198 8.21 -0.32 15.58
N PRO A 199 7.03 -0.09 16.17
CA PRO A 199 6.21 -1.15 16.75
C PRO A 199 5.54 -1.99 15.66
N GLU A 200 5.07 -3.20 16.01
CA GLU A 200 4.43 -4.12 15.07
C GLU A 200 3.21 -3.51 14.34
N ARG A 201 2.49 -2.60 14.99
CA ARG A 201 1.35 -1.88 14.39
C ARG A 201 1.72 -1.05 13.15
N CYS A 202 2.98 -0.70 12.96
CA CYS A 202 3.45 -0.06 11.72
C CYS A 202 3.33 -0.97 10.50
N LEU A 203 3.25 -2.30 10.70
CA LEU A 203 3.00 -3.27 9.62
C LEU A 203 1.53 -3.34 9.20
N ALA A 204 0.62 -2.57 9.80
CA ALA A 204 -0.81 -2.59 9.44
C ALA A 204 -1.01 -2.29 7.95
N PHE A 205 -0.45 -1.21 7.42
CA PHE A 205 -0.59 -0.84 6.01
C PHE A 205 0.04 -1.89 5.07
N PRO A 206 1.30 -2.36 5.27
CA PRO A 206 1.85 -3.50 4.53
C PRO A 206 0.95 -4.75 4.55
N ALA A 207 0.43 -5.14 5.71
CA ALA A 207 -0.42 -6.31 5.85
C ALA A 207 -1.73 -6.17 5.06
N VAL A 208 -2.39 -5.02 5.15
CA VAL A 208 -3.65 -4.77 4.41
C VAL A 208 -3.43 -4.74 2.90
N LEU A 209 -2.26 -4.28 2.42
CA LEU A 209 -1.89 -4.37 1.00
C LEU A 209 -1.73 -5.83 0.55
N LEU A 210 -1.12 -6.71 1.35
CA LEU A 210 -1.01 -8.14 1.06
C LEU A 210 -2.39 -8.81 1.03
N ILE A 211 -3.23 -8.56 2.03
CA ILE A 211 -4.60 -9.08 2.09
C ILE A 211 -5.39 -8.63 0.86
N ALA A 212 -5.21 -7.39 0.42
CA ALA A 212 -5.84 -6.89 -0.80
C ALA A 212 -5.31 -7.60 -2.05
N ALA A 213 -4.01 -7.93 -2.12
CA ALA A 213 -3.43 -8.69 -3.21
C ALA A 213 -4.03 -10.10 -3.31
N ASP A 214 -4.13 -10.79 -2.18
CA ASP A 214 -4.77 -12.11 -2.08
C ASP A 214 -6.23 -12.04 -2.47
N ALA A 215 -6.97 -11.05 -1.97
CA ALA A 215 -8.38 -10.86 -2.30
C ALA A 215 -8.61 -10.62 -3.79
N VAL A 216 -7.72 -9.88 -4.47
CA VAL A 216 -7.81 -9.65 -5.93
C VAL A 216 -7.70 -10.98 -6.68
N LEU A 217 -6.70 -11.82 -6.37
CA LEU A 217 -6.51 -13.10 -7.07
C LEU A 217 -7.62 -14.10 -6.72
N LEU A 218 -7.94 -14.26 -5.46
CA LEU A 218 -8.98 -15.19 -5.01
C LEU A 218 -10.36 -14.80 -5.58
N SER A 219 -10.67 -13.50 -5.67
CA SER A 219 -11.94 -13.04 -6.25
C SER A 219 -12.11 -13.45 -7.71
N GLU A 220 -11.03 -13.40 -8.50
CA GLU A 220 -11.06 -13.81 -9.91
C GLU A 220 -11.15 -15.35 -10.03
N LEU A 221 -10.41 -16.09 -9.21
CA LEU A 221 -10.44 -17.55 -9.18
C LEU A 221 -11.84 -18.10 -8.79
N PHE A 222 -12.46 -17.51 -7.75
CA PHE A 222 -13.79 -17.95 -7.29
C PHE A 222 -14.95 -17.42 -8.16
N SER A 223 -14.75 -16.39 -8.96
CA SER A 223 -15.80 -15.86 -9.84
C SER A 223 -16.09 -16.75 -11.06
N GLY A 224 -15.25 -17.75 -11.31
CA GLY A 224 -15.37 -18.65 -12.46
C GLY A 224 -15.21 -17.93 -13.82
N LYS A 225 -14.66 -16.72 -13.83
CA LYS A 225 -14.40 -15.93 -15.04
C LYS A 225 -12.97 -16.13 -15.59
N ALA A 226 -12.32 -17.17 -15.11
CA ALA A 226 -11.01 -17.60 -15.61
C ALA A 226 -11.18 -18.45 -16.88
#